data_11ecba5ee8920d6505b6b99ca5aafa3a
#
_entry.id   11ecba5ee8920d6505b6b99ca5aafa3a
#
_cell.length_a   1.000
_cell.length_b   1.000
_cell.length_c   1.000
_cell.angle_alpha   90.00
_cell.angle_beta   90.00
_cell.angle_gamma   90.00
#
_symmetry.space_group_name_H-M   'P 1'
#
loop_
_entity.id
_entity.type
_entity.pdbx_description
1 polymer ?
#
loop_
_entity_poly.entity_id
_entity_poly.type
_entity_poly.pdbx_seq_one_letter_code
_entity_poly.pdbx_strand_id
1 'polypeptide(L)'
;MTQKKLIVSVYVFVCCVVTAMGQSLKYYNADDFPLIGKMSDDTEGRYARLPLSCKGESKKRVWILGQDTPGLAVRFATNSTAIAAKWVTKRNNSMSHMAMVGVKGLDLYVLKSGKWRYVRCARPKGKENEGVIISDMKGEMNEYML
;
A
#
# COMPACT_ATOMS: atom_id res chain seq x y z
N MET A 1 -37.57 -30.53 35.92
CA MET A 1 -37.22 -30.63 34.47
C MET A 1 -36.59 -29.33 33.93
N THR A 2 -35.83 -28.56 34.76
CA THR A 2 -35.42 -27.17 34.43
C THR A 2 -33.89 -26.95 34.44
N GLN A 3 -33.11 -27.92 34.90
CA GLN A 3 -31.65 -27.72 35.03
C GLN A 3 -30.83 -28.09 33.80
N LYS A 4 -31.35 -28.94 32.88
CA LYS A 4 -30.60 -29.32 31.68
C LYS A 4 -30.57 -28.27 30.55
N LYS A 5 -31.48 -27.29 30.54
CA LYS A 5 -31.51 -26.23 29.52
C LYS A 5 -30.52 -25.10 29.79
N LEU A 6 -30.11 -24.88 31.04
CA LEU A 6 -29.19 -23.82 31.40
C LEU A 6 -27.73 -24.16 31.07
N ILE A 7 -27.35 -25.44 31.14
CA ILE A 7 -26.00 -25.91 30.86
C ILE A 7 -25.66 -25.81 29.36
N VAL A 8 -26.64 -26.09 28.48
CA VAL A 8 -26.46 -26.01 27.02
C VAL A 8 -26.31 -24.59 26.54
N SER A 9 -26.96 -23.59 27.19
CA SER A 9 -26.82 -22.16 26.84
C SER A 9 -25.46 -21.58 27.21
N VAL A 10 -24.85 -22.05 28.30
CA VAL A 10 -23.51 -21.58 28.73
C VAL A 10 -22.40 -22.15 27.83
N TYR A 11 -22.55 -23.39 27.33
CA TYR A 11 -21.56 -24.00 26.44
C TYR A 11 -21.54 -23.35 25.04
N VAL A 12 -22.67 -22.90 24.52
CA VAL A 12 -22.75 -22.20 23.22
C VAL A 12 -22.14 -20.80 23.32
N PHE A 13 -22.20 -20.13 24.48
CA PHE A 13 -21.64 -18.80 24.64
C PHE A 13 -20.11 -18.79 24.85
N VAL A 14 -19.54 -19.86 25.39
CA VAL A 14 -18.07 -19.99 25.58
C VAL A 14 -17.35 -20.36 24.28
N CYS A 15 -18.02 -20.96 23.30
CA CYS A 15 -17.40 -21.35 22.02
C CYS A 15 -17.29 -20.21 21.00
N CYS A 16 -17.93 -19.04 21.22
CA CYS A 16 -17.86 -17.88 20.31
C CYS A 16 -16.79 -16.83 20.68
N VAL A 17 -15.98 -17.05 21.70
CA VAL A 17 -14.97 -16.05 22.17
C VAL A 17 -13.54 -16.36 21.72
N VAL A 18 -13.31 -17.38 20.93
CA VAL A 18 -11.97 -17.75 20.49
C VAL A 18 -11.85 -17.70 18.98
N THR A 19 -11.75 -16.52 18.37
CA THR A 19 -11.01 -16.29 17.14
C THR A 19 -10.95 -14.80 16.75
N ALA A 20 -10.54 -13.94 17.65
CA ALA A 20 -9.98 -12.65 17.27
C ALA A 20 -8.46 -12.67 17.52
N MET A 21 -7.75 -13.63 16.94
CA MET A 21 -6.31 -13.48 16.73
C MET A 21 -6.14 -12.41 15.66
N GLY A 22 -5.98 -11.17 16.09
CA GLY A 22 -5.60 -10.08 15.21
C GLY A 22 -4.34 -10.49 14.45
N GLN A 23 -4.41 -10.63 13.13
CA GLN A 23 -3.23 -10.88 12.31
C GLN A 23 -2.26 -9.73 12.55
N SER A 24 -1.12 -10.02 13.18
CA SER A 24 -0.06 -9.02 13.35
C SER A 24 0.54 -8.73 11.97
N LEU A 25 0.46 -7.47 11.53
CA LEU A 25 1.09 -7.03 10.30
C LEU A 25 2.60 -6.93 10.51
N LYS A 26 3.38 -7.57 9.63
CA LYS A 26 4.82 -7.39 9.55
C LYS A 26 5.13 -6.42 8.42
N TYR A 27 5.83 -5.34 8.73
CA TYR A 27 6.28 -4.35 7.75
C TYR A 27 7.71 -4.62 7.32
N TYR A 28 7.98 -4.41 6.04
CA TYR A 28 9.29 -4.49 5.40
C TYR A 28 9.64 -3.12 4.84
N ASN A 29 10.94 -2.80 4.79
CA ASN A 29 11.36 -1.56 4.15
C ASN A 29 11.15 -1.67 2.64
N ALA A 30 10.45 -0.70 2.05
CA ALA A 30 10.22 -0.66 0.61
C ALA A 30 11.52 -0.52 -0.19
N ASP A 31 12.61 -0.05 0.42
CA ASP A 31 13.92 0.09 -0.22
C ASP A 31 14.61 -1.26 -0.48
N ASP A 32 14.18 -2.34 0.20
CA ASP A 32 14.67 -3.70 -0.01
C ASP A 32 14.12 -4.37 -1.28
N PHE A 33 13.15 -3.72 -1.95
CA PHE A 33 12.48 -4.26 -3.13
C PHE A 33 12.82 -3.48 -4.40
N PRO A 34 12.74 -4.11 -5.59
CA PRO A 34 12.94 -3.41 -6.86
C PRO A 34 11.96 -2.25 -7.04
N LEU A 35 12.49 -1.09 -7.43
CA LEU A 35 11.71 0.05 -7.88
C LEU A 35 11.71 0.07 -9.40
N ILE A 36 10.53 0.20 -10.00
CA ILE A 36 10.32 0.29 -11.44
C ILE A 36 9.71 1.64 -11.85
N GLY A 37 9.80 1.98 -13.13
CA GLY A 37 9.26 3.22 -13.67
C GLY A 37 10.22 4.41 -13.64
N LYS A 38 11.45 4.27 -13.14
CA LYS A 38 12.49 5.31 -13.23
C LYS A 38 13.05 5.41 -14.66
N MET A 39 13.34 6.62 -15.08
CA MET A 39 14.04 6.88 -16.33
C MET A 39 15.57 6.78 -16.19
N SER A 40 16.09 7.00 -14.98
CA SER A 40 17.52 7.02 -14.66
C SER A 40 17.71 6.70 -13.18
N ASP A 41 18.84 6.08 -12.83
CA ASP A 41 19.25 5.89 -11.45
C ASP A 41 19.93 7.14 -10.89
N ASP A 42 20.48 8.00 -11.75
CA ASP A 42 21.07 9.29 -11.38
C ASP A 42 19.98 10.33 -11.09
N THR A 43 19.38 10.24 -9.91
CA THR A 43 18.31 11.12 -9.45
C THR A 43 18.61 11.65 -8.03
N GLU A 44 17.95 12.73 -7.61
CA GLU A 44 18.14 13.35 -6.29
C GLU A 44 17.76 12.43 -5.11
N GLY A 45 17.01 11.37 -5.37
CA GLY A 45 16.64 10.36 -4.37
C GLY A 45 15.89 9.19 -4.99
N ARG A 46 15.72 8.13 -4.21
CA ARG A 46 15.12 6.89 -4.69
C ARG A 46 13.80 7.10 -5.44
N TYR A 47 12.93 7.95 -4.91
CA TYR A 47 11.58 8.19 -5.47
C TYR A 47 11.49 9.45 -6.32
N ALA A 48 12.62 10.09 -6.68
CA ALA A 48 12.65 11.17 -7.65
C ALA A 48 12.67 10.61 -9.08
N ARG A 49 11.94 11.26 -10.01
CA ARG A 49 11.78 10.77 -11.39
C ARG A 49 12.80 11.36 -12.36
N LEU A 50 13.10 12.65 -12.20
CA LEU A 50 13.97 13.35 -13.14
C LEU A 50 15.44 13.09 -12.83
N PRO A 51 16.28 12.86 -13.87
CA PRO A 51 17.72 12.79 -13.72
C PRO A 51 18.31 14.08 -13.18
N LEU A 52 19.44 13.98 -12.47
CA LEU A 52 20.17 15.16 -11.95
C LEU A 52 20.60 16.11 -13.06
N SER A 53 20.87 15.63 -14.27
CA SER A 53 21.15 16.45 -15.45
C SER A 53 20.05 17.45 -15.79
N CYS A 54 18.81 17.19 -15.40
CA CYS A 54 17.72 18.15 -15.58
C CYS A 54 17.68 19.27 -14.54
N LYS A 55 18.50 19.18 -13.48
CA LYS A 55 18.57 20.20 -12.43
C LYS A 55 19.27 21.45 -12.98
N GLY A 56 18.56 22.57 -12.94
CA GLY A 56 19.06 23.83 -13.50
C GLY A 56 18.72 24.04 -14.98
N GLU A 57 18.66 22.97 -15.79
CA GLU A 57 18.29 23.03 -17.20
C GLU A 57 16.77 23.13 -17.40
N SER A 58 16.01 22.49 -16.53
CA SER A 58 14.55 22.56 -16.56
C SER A 58 14.00 23.76 -15.80
N LYS A 59 12.81 24.24 -16.19
CA LYS A 59 12.10 25.27 -15.43
C LYS A 59 11.92 24.79 -13.97
N LYS A 60 12.15 25.68 -13.00
CA LYS A 60 12.08 25.39 -11.55
C LYS A 60 10.80 24.60 -11.15
N ARG A 61 9.66 24.96 -11.73
CA ARG A 61 8.39 24.27 -11.45
C ARG A 61 8.38 22.83 -11.97
N VAL A 62 8.97 22.56 -13.13
CA VAL A 62 9.09 21.22 -13.70
C VAL A 62 10.00 20.36 -12.81
N TRP A 63 11.15 20.89 -12.37
CA TRP A 63 12.03 20.22 -11.43
C TRP A 63 11.32 19.82 -10.13
N ILE A 64 10.57 20.77 -9.53
CA ILE A 64 9.81 20.53 -8.29
C ILE A 64 8.77 19.42 -8.49
N LEU A 65 8.03 19.41 -9.60
CA LEU A 65 7.05 18.38 -9.92
C LEU A 65 7.68 17.03 -10.26
N GLY A 66 8.90 17.05 -10.79
CA GLY A 66 9.70 15.85 -11.04
C GLY A 66 10.12 15.09 -9.78
N GLN A 67 10.00 15.72 -8.61
CA GLN A 67 10.24 15.09 -7.31
C GLN A 67 9.03 14.32 -6.77
N ASP A 68 7.87 14.41 -7.42
CA ASP A 68 6.71 13.60 -7.10
C ASP A 68 6.81 12.25 -7.81
N THR A 69 6.16 11.22 -7.27
CA THR A 69 6.39 9.80 -7.62
C THR A 69 5.42 9.14 -8.62
N PRO A 70 4.48 9.82 -9.29
CA PRO A 70 3.56 9.13 -10.20
C PRO A 70 4.31 8.30 -11.25
N GLY A 71 3.90 7.03 -11.43
CA GLY A 71 4.52 6.11 -12.36
C GLY A 71 5.71 5.32 -11.81
N LEU A 72 6.17 5.61 -10.59
CA LEU A 72 7.10 4.75 -9.87
C LEU A 72 6.31 3.69 -9.11
N ALA A 73 6.82 2.47 -9.06
CA ALA A 73 6.21 1.41 -8.28
C ALA A 73 7.26 0.48 -7.67
N VAL A 74 6.96 -0.02 -6.48
CA VAL A 74 7.72 -1.07 -5.79
C VAL A 74 7.13 -2.41 -6.19
N ARG A 75 7.96 -3.34 -6.67
CA ARG A 75 7.56 -4.67 -7.12
C ARG A 75 7.98 -5.72 -6.09
N PHE A 76 7.05 -6.59 -5.68
CA PHE A 76 7.30 -7.63 -4.67
C PHE A 76 6.41 -8.86 -4.91
N ALA A 77 6.80 -9.99 -4.32
CA ALA A 77 5.99 -11.21 -4.30
C ALA A 77 5.63 -11.59 -2.87
N THR A 78 4.41 -12.06 -2.65
CA THR A 78 3.97 -12.51 -1.34
C THR A 78 2.84 -13.53 -1.43
N ASN A 79 2.77 -14.40 -0.43
CA ASN A 79 1.63 -15.27 -0.14
C ASN A 79 0.88 -14.82 1.13
N SER A 80 1.06 -13.60 1.58
CA SER A 80 0.36 -13.04 2.74
C SER A 80 -1.14 -13.02 2.52
N THR A 81 -1.89 -13.13 3.59
CA THR A 81 -3.37 -13.01 3.57
C THR A 81 -3.84 -11.56 3.67
N ALA A 82 -2.92 -10.60 3.89
CA ALA A 82 -3.20 -9.17 3.87
C ALA A 82 -1.99 -8.39 3.36
N ILE A 83 -2.24 -7.24 2.74
CA ILE A 83 -1.23 -6.25 2.34
C ILE A 83 -1.62 -4.92 2.95
N ALA A 84 -0.68 -4.30 3.65
CA ALA A 84 -0.78 -2.97 4.22
C ALA A 84 0.41 -2.12 3.79
N ALA A 85 0.26 -0.81 3.83
CA ALA A 85 1.35 0.11 3.56
C ALA A 85 1.43 1.21 4.62
N LYS A 86 2.69 1.65 4.88
CA LYS A 86 3.01 2.91 5.56
C LYS A 86 3.75 3.79 4.57
N TRP A 87 3.33 5.04 4.43
CA TRP A 87 4.03 5.98 3.56
C TRP A 87 3.92 7.42 4.06
N VAL A 88 4.93 8.20 3.73
CA VAL A 88 4.99 9.62 4.03
C VAL A 88 5.03 10.40 2.73
N THR A 89 4.16 11.38 2.58
CA THR A 89 4.18 12.26 1.43
C THR A 89 5.07 13.46 1.68
N LYS A 90 5.81 13.89 0.66
CA LYS A 90 6.70 15.05 0.74
C LYS A 90 5.94 16.32 1.12
N ARG A 91 4.72 16.48 0.60
CA ARG A 91 3.83 17.61 0.84
C ARG A 91 2.47 17.12 1.32
N ASN A 92 1.83 17.88 2.22
CA ASN A 92 0.45 17.61 2.66
C ASN A 92 -0.52 18.56 1.94
N ASN A 93 -0.44 18.63 0.62
CA ASN A 93 -1.33 19.44 -0.20
C ASN A 93 -2.62 18.68 -0.55
N SER A 94 -3.65 19.45 -0.87
CA SER A 94 -4.86 19.04 -1.54
C SER A 94 -4.99 19.80 -2.87
N MET A 95 -5.73 19.22 -3.81
CA MET A 95 -6.00 19.85 -5.11
C MET A 95 -7.52 19.90 -5.30
N SER A 96 -8.05 21.05 -5.70
CA SER A 96 -9.49 21.25 -5.87
C SER A 96 -10.11 20.40 -6.99
N HIS A 97 -9.29 19.97 -7.93
CA HIS A 97 -9.68 19.21 -9.13
C HIS A 97 -9.32 17.72 -9.08
N MET A 98 -8.76 17.25 -7.95
CA MET A 98 -8.31 15.86 -7.81
C MET A 98 -8.63 15.30 -6.43
N ALA A 99 -9.21 14.10 -6.39
CA ALA A 99 -9.44 13.40 -5.12
C ALA A 99 -8.13 13.08 -4.40
N MET A 100 -8.15 13.05 -3.08
CA MET A 100 -6.97 12.81 -2.23
C MET A 100 -6.25 11.50 -2.57
N VAL A 101 -6.98 10.46 -2.99
CA VAL A 101 -6.39 9.20 -3.45
C VAL A 101 -5.54 9.37 -4.70
N GLY A 102 -5.93 10.23 -5.63
CA GLY A 102 -5.13 10.57 -6.81
C GLY A 102 -3.94 11.49 -6.50
N VAL A 103 -4.01 12.28 -5.41
CA VAL A 103 -2.93 13.19 -5.01
C VAL A 103 -1.84 12.46 -4.20
N LYS A 104 -2.23 11.54 -3.30
CA LYS A 104 -1.35 10.97 -2.27
C LYS A 104 -1.58 9.48 -2.00
N GLY A 105 -2.52 8.83 -2.68
CA GLY A 105 -2.79 7.40 -2.52
C GLY A 105 -1.72 6.52 -3.15
N LEU A 106 -1.76 5.23 -2.83
CA LEU A 106 -0.95 4.19 -3.45
C LEU A 106 -1.88 3.17 -4.11
N ASP A 107 -1.62 2.83 -5.36
CA ASP A 107 -2.40 1.85 -6.11
C ASP A 107 -1.73 0.48 -6.07
N LEU A 108 -2.46 -0.53 -5.61
CA LEU A 108 -2.00 -1.91 -5.61
C LEU A 108 -2.48 -2.63 -6.87
N TYR A 109 -1.54 -3.27 -7.56
CA TYR A 109 -1.79 -4.14 -8.70
C TYR A 109 -1.28 -5.55 -8.41
N VAL A 110 -1.90 -6.56 -9.03
CA VAL A 110 -1.46 -7.96 -9.01
C VAL A 110 -1.17 -8.43 -10.43
N LEU A 111 -0.12 -9.23 -10.60
CA LEU A 111 0.18 -9.87 -11.88
C LEU A 111 -0.66 -11.15 -12.02
N LYS A 112 -1.55 -11.19 -13.01
CA LYS A 112 -2.38 -12.35 -13.34
C LYS A 112 -2.35 -12.63 -14.84
N SER A 113 -1.97 -13.85 -15.22
CA SER A 113 -1.87 -14.26 -16.63
C SER A 113 -1.04 -13.28 -17.49
N GLY A 114 0.11 -12.84 -16.96
CA GLY A 114 1.03 -11.92 -17.65
C GLY A 114 0.55 -10.46 -17.74
N LYS A 115 -0.54 -10.09 -17.06
CA LYS A 115 -1.09 -8.73 -17.08
C LYS A 115 -1.26 -8.18 -15.67
N TRP A 116 -0.86 -6.92 -15.47
CA TRP A 116 -1.13 -6.18 -14.24
C TRP A 116 -2.62 -5.82 -14.16
N ARG A 117 -3.23 -6.18 -13.03
CA ARG A 117 -4.63 -5.88 -12.74
C ARG A 117 -4.73 -5.07 -11.46
N TYR A 118 -5.46 -3.98 -11.53
CA TYR A 118 -5.75 -3.15 -10.37
C TYR A 118 -6.51 -3.96 -9.30
N VAL A 119 -6.08 -3.81 -8.05
CA VAL A 119 -6.68 -4.46 -6.89
C VAL A 119 -7.44 -3.44 -6.05
N ARG A 120 -6.73 -2.45 -5.52
CA ARG A 120 -7.28 -1.44 -4.62
C ARG A 120 -6.31 -0.28 -4.43
N CYS A 121 -6.82 0.84 -3.94
CA CYS A 121 -6.04 2.00 -3.57
C CYS A 121 -5.93 2.13 -2.04
N ALA A 122 -4.73 2.41 -1.54
CA ALA A 122 -4.51 2.85 -0.18
C ALA A 122 -4.92 4.32 -0.02
N ARG A 123 -5.83 4.60 0.91
CA ARG A 123 -6.42 5.92 1.11
C ARG A 123 -5.55 6.76 2.05
N PRO A 124 -5.06 7.92 1.61
CA PRO A 124 -4.30 8.81 2.47
C PRO A 124 -5.19 9.50 3.51
N LYS A 125 -4.62 9.75 4.68
CA LYS A 125 -5.25 10.53 5.76
C LYS A 125 -4.60 11.89 5.95
N GLY A 126 -3.33 12.02 5.54
CA GLY A 126 -2.56 13.23 5.75
C GLY A 126 -1.18 13.18 5.09
N LYS A 127 -0.18 13.67 5.79
CA LYS A 127 1.23 13.57 5.39
C LYS A 127 1.78 12.19 5.68
N GLU A 128 1.51 11.66 6.88
CA GLU A 128 1.88 10.32 7.32
C GLU A 128 0.66 9.41 7.21
N ASN A 129 0.84 8.27 6.61
CA ASN A 129 -0.25 7.39 6.26
C ASN A 129 0.09 5.94 6.60
N GLU A 130 -0.91 5.22 7.09
CA GLU A 130 -0.87 3.79 7.34
C GLU A 130 -2.25 3.20 7.11
N GLY A 131 -2.30 2.03 6.48
CA GLY A 131 -3.56 1.32 6.32
C GLY A 131 -3.43 -0.01 5.61
N VAL A 132 -4.37 -0.90 5.92
CA VAL A 132 -4.58 -2.15 5.19
C VAL A 132 -5.19 -1.81 3.83
N ILE A 133 -4.54 -2.30 2.75
CA ILE A 133 -5.02 -2.12 1.38
C ILE A 133 -5.99 -3.23 1.03
N ILE A 134 -5.62 -4.48 1.34
CA ILE A 134 -6.45 -5.66 1.14
C ILE A 134 -6.22 -6.67 2.26
N SER A 135 -7.27 -7.38 2.67
CA SER A 135 -7.28 -8.50 3.62
C SER A 135 -8.00 -9.70 3.02
N ASP A 136 -7.99 -10.80 3.76
CA ASP A 136 -8.71 -12.04 3.42
C ASP A 136 -8.29 -12.65 2.08
N MET A 137 -7.02 -12.46 1.71
CA MET A 137 -6.43 -13.12 0.55
C MET A 137 -6.21 -14.62 0.83
N LYS A 138 -6.21 -15.43 -0.22
CA LYS A 138 -6.11 -16.91 -0.14
C LYS A 138 -4.75 -17.44 0.31
N GLY A 139 -3.73 -16.60 0.51
CA GLY A 139 -2.38 -17.06 0.87
C GLY A 139 -1.60 -17.69 -0.30
N GLU A 140 -2.04 -17.48 -1.53
CA GLU A 140 -1.35 -17.92 -2.74
C GLU A 140 -0.20 -16.96 -3.08
N MET A 141 0.95 -17.53 -3.49
CA MET A 141 2.06 -16.70 -3.95
C MET A 141 1.68 -15.95 -5.23
N ASN A 142 1.70 -14.64 -5.15
CA ASN A 142 1.45 -13.76 -6.28
C ASN A 142 2.46 -12.61 -6.29
N GLU A 143 2.65 -12.05 -7.46
CA GLU A 143 3.46 -10.86 -7.65
C GLU A 143 2.59 -9.62 -7.65
N TYR A 144 3.06 -8.58 -6.96
CA TYR A 144 2.36 -7.32 -6.77
C TYR A 144 3.24 -6.13 -7.15
N MET A 145 2.57 -5.02 -7.41
CA MET A 145 3.15 -3.71 -7.67
C MET A 145 2.36 -2.66 -6.90
N LEU A 146 3.05 -1.86 -6.09
CA LEU A 146 2.49 -0.79 -5.25
C LEU A 146 3.10 0.56 -5.60
#